data_e7d8698c65d0ae710113bee25cb3defd
#
_entry.id   e7d8698c65d0ae710113bee25cb3defd
#
_cell.length_a   1.000
_cell.length_b   1.000
_cell.length_c   1.000
_cell.angle_alpha   90.00
_cell.angle_beta   90.00
_cell.angle_gamma   90.00
#
_symmetry.space_group_name_H-M   'P 1'
#
loop_
_entity.id
_entity.type
_entity.pdbx_description
1 polymer ?
#
loop_
_entity_poly.entity_id
_entity_poly.type
_entity_poly.pdbx_seq_one_letter_code
_entity_poly.pdbx_strand_id
1 'polypeptide(L)'
;PSTPFGYYSHVHQALIMNIATGGGTLVHEIVHPFMESNFPDCPAWFNEGFGSLYEQCREKGGHIHGLTNWRLSGLQKAIRAGRVPSFKELTSTSEYEFYQKDKGTNYAQARYLCYYLQEKGLLVKFYWEFVINQKDHPTGYKTLMDVLGEKDMDAFKKKWEAYVLKLRFR
;
A
#
# COMPACT_ATOMS: atom_id res chain seq x y z
N PRO A 1 -11.64 -19.51 -2.80
CA PRO A 1 -11.20 -18.35 -3.57
C PRO A 1 -10.28 -18.80 -4.70
N SER A 2 -10.58 -18.36 -5.92
CA SER A 2 -9.79 -18.68 -7.11
C SER A 2 -8.76 -17.59 -7.37
N THR A 3 -7.78 -17.48 -6.50
CA THR A 3 -6.62 -16.61 -6.79
C THR A 3 -5.47 -17.46 -7.33
N PRO A 4 -4.83 -17.05 -8.43
CA PRO A 4 -3.68 -17.79 -8.96
C PRO A 4 -2.41 -17.60 -8.09
N PHE A 5 -2.45 -16.70 -7.12
CA PHE A 5 -1.29 -16.31 -6.32
C PHE A 5 -1.24 -17.03 -4.97
N GLY A 6 -2.05 -16.65 -4.04
CA GLY A 6 -2.15 -17.17 -2.69
C GLY A 6 -3.12 -16.34 -1.86
N TYR A 7 -3.37 -16.78 -0.64
CA TYR A 7 -4.17 -16.05 0.33
C TYR A 7 -3.88 -16.54 1.74
N TYR A 8 -4.11 -15.68 2.72
CA TYR A 8 -4.17 -16.06 4.12
C TYR A 8 -5.58 -16.57 4.46
N SER A 9 -5.67 -17.75 5.06
CA SER A 9 -6.93 -18.33 5.54
C SER A 9 -7.10 -18.03 7.02
N HIS A 10 -8.00 -17.13 7.37
CA HIS A 10 -8.33 -16.81 8.76
C HIS A 10 -8.89 -18.02 9.52
N VAL A 11 -9.68 -18.87 8.84
CA VAL A 11 -10.28 -20.08 9.43
C VAL A 11 -9.23 -21.12 9.81
N HIS A 12 -8.21 -21.29 8.97
CA HIS A 12 -7.16 -22.29 9.17
C HIS A 12 -5.88 -21.69 9.77
N GLN A 13 -5.83 -20.37 9.93
CA GLN A 13 -4.63 -19.62 10.34
C GLN A 13 -3.40 -20.05 9.52
N ALA A 14 -3.58 -20.19 8.22
CA ALA A 14 -2.59 -20.75 7.31
C ALA A 14 -2.43 -19.89 6.06
N LEU A 15 -1.18 -19.77 5.61
CA LEU A 15 -0.85 -19.22 4.30
C LEU A 15 -0.97 -20.33 3.25
N ILE A 16 -1.85 -20.14 2.29
CA ILE A 16 -2.06 -21.04 1.16
C ILE A 16 -1.56 -20.32 -0.09
N MET A 17 -0.53 -20.85 -0.72
CA MET A 17 0.07 -20.13 -1.85
C MET A 17 0.48 -21.04 -3.00
N ASN A 18 0.48 -20.47 -4.18
CA ASN A 18 1.08 -21.08 -5.36
C ASN A 18 2.56 -20.67 -5.44
N ILE A 19 3.46 -21.58 -5.13
CA ILE A 19 4.90 -21.32 -5.11
C ILE A 19 5.46 -20.91 -6.49
N ALA A 20 4.77 -21.25 -7.58
CA ALA A 20 5.16 -20.86 -8.93
C ALA A 20 5.07 -19.36 -9.19
N THR A 21 4.35 -18.61 -8.36
CA THR A 21 4.23 -17.13 -8.47
C THR A 21 5.39 -16.36 -7.82
N GLY A 22 6.31 -17.07 -7.17
CA GLY A 22 7.51 -16.51 -6.55
C GLY A 22 7.34 -16.06 -5.10
N GLY A 23 8.48 -15.79 -4.44
CA GLY A 23 8.52 -15.45 -3.00
C GLY A 23 7.87 -14.13 -2.62
N GLY A 24 7.69 -13.20 -3.57
CA GLY A 24 7.06 -11.91 -3.31
C GLY A 24 5.61 -12.03 -2.84
N THR A 25 4.86 -12.96 -3.40
CA THR A 25 3.49 -13.28 -2.96
C THR A 25 3.48 -13.77 -1.51
N LEU A 26 4.42 -14.64 -1.13
CA LEU A 26 4.51 -15.12 0.25
C LEU A 26 4.74 -13.95 1.22
N VAL A 27 5.67 -13.06 0.90
CA VAL A 27 5.96 -11.90 1.76
C VAL A 27 4.74 -10.98 1.88
N HIS A 28 4.00 -10.77 0.79
CA HIS A 28 2.73 -10.04 0.81
C HIS A 28 1.74 -10.66 1.81
N GLU A 29 1.46 -11.96 1.65
CA GLU A 29 0.48 -12.67 2.47
C GLU A 29 0.90 -12.80 3.95
N ILE A 30 2.20 -12.81 4.25
CA ILE A 30 2.70 -12.79 5.63
C ILE A 30 2.36 -11.47 6.34
N VAL A 31 2.29 -10.36 5.61
CA VAL A 31 1.97 -9.05 6.21
C VAL A 31 0.54 -9.04 6.79
N HIS A 32 -0.43 -9.69 6.14
CA HIS A 32 -1.83 -9.64 6.55
C HIS A 32 -2.09 -10.16 7.98
N PRO A 33 -1.62 -11.33 8.43
CA PRO A 33 -1.81 -11.76 9.82
C PRO A 33 -1.13 -10.84 10.83
N PHE A 34 -0.02 -10.20 10.50
CA PHE A 34 0.57 -9.17 11.36
C PHE A 34 -0.32 -7.92 11.43
N MET A 35 -0.87 -7.48 10.31
CA MET A 35 -1.81 -6.36 10.29
C MET A 35 -3.09 -6.69 11.05
N GLU A 36 -3.68 -7.87 10.86
CA GLU A 36 -4.87 -8.33 11.59
C GLU A 36 -4.64 -8.33 13.11
N SER A 37 -3.48 -8.80 13.57
CA SER A 37 -3.16 -8.86 15.00
C SER A 37 -2.88 -7.51 15.64
N ASN A 38 -2.31 -6.56 14.90
CA ASN A 38 -1.83 -5.28 15.43
C ASN A 38 -2.68 -4.07 15.00
N PHE A 39 -3.45 -4.22 13.93
CA PHE A 39 -4.32 -3.19 13.37
C PHE A 39 -5.55 -3.84 12.71
N PRO A 40 -6.46 -4.50 13.48
CA PRO A 40 -7.56 -5.31 12.95
C PRO A 40 -8.52 -4.54 12.05
N ASP A 41 -8.76 -3.25 12.34
CA ASP A 41 -9.65 -2.38 11.56
C ASP A 41 -8.89 -1.61 10.44
N CYS A 42 -7.75 -2.13 9.99
CA CYS A 42 -6.96 -1.50 8.93
C CYS A 42 -7.74 -1.47 7.61
N PRO A 43 -7.97 -0.30 6.98
CA PRO A 43 -8.65 -0.26 5.71
C PRO A 43 -7.83 -0.91 4.59
N ALA A 44 -8.55 -1.48 3.60
CA ALA A 44 -7.96 -2.25 2.50
C ALA A 44 -6.81 -1.52 1.79
N TRP A 45 -6.94 -0.22 1.55
CA TRP A 45 -5.90 0.53 0.85
C TRP A 45 -4.54 0.50 1.57
N PHE A 46 -4.56 0.58 2.92
CA PHE A 46 -3.29 0.57 3.66
C PHE A 46 -2.79 -0.86 3.89
N ASN A 47 -3.67 -1.80 4.19
CA ASN A 47 -3.34 -3.21 4.34
C ASN A 47 -2.67 -3.76 3.07
N GLU A 48 -3.29 -3.54 1.91
CA GLU A 48 -2.78 -3.99 0.61
C GLU A 48 -1.57 -3.18 0.14
N GLY A 49 -1.57 -1.88 0.40
CA GLY A 49 -0.42 -1.02 0.09
C GLY A 49 0.82 -1.44 0.86
N PHE A 50 0.66 -1.80 2.13
CA PHE A 50 1.74 -2.24 3.01
C PHE A 50 2.22 -3.65 2.64
N GLY A 51 1.31 -4.62 2.42
CA GLY A 51 1.65 -5.95 1.92
C GLY A 51 2.39 -5.89 0.57
N SER A 52 1.85 -5.12 -0.38
CA SER A 52 2.45 -4.94 -1.70
C SER A 52 3.82 -4.24 -1.65
N LEU A 53 4.10 -3.40 -0.66
CA LEU A 53 5.41 -2.75 -0.51
C LEU A 53 6.53 -3.78 -0.40
N TYR A 54 6.29 -4.86 0.33
CA TYR A 54 7.28 -5.88 0.61
C TYR A 54 7.31 -7.04 -0.40
N GLU A 55 6.42 -7.07 -1.41
CA GLU A 55 6.51 -8.04 -2.54
C GLU A 55 7.90 -8.05 -3.19
N GLN A 56 8.56 -6.90 -3.19
CA GLN A 56 9.95 -6.74 -3.60
C GLN A 56 10.66 -5.98 -2.48
N CYS A 57 11.53 -6.66 -1.77
CA CYS A 57 12.22 -6.07 -0.62
C CYS A 57 13.65 -6.57 -0.51
N ARG A 58 14.42 -5.93 0.35
CA ARG A 58 15.77 -6.36 0.75
C ARG A 58 16.00 -6.02 2.22
N GLU A 59 16.95 -6.72 2.83
CA GLU A 59 17.51 -6.30 4.11
C GLU A 59 18.43 -5.06 3.90
N LYS A 60 18.32 -4.09 4.81
CA LYS A 60 19.17 -2.91 4.85
C LYS A 60 19.32 -2.44 6.30
N GLY A 61 20.52 -2.59 6.86
CA GLY A 61 20.82 -2.13 8.23
C GLY A 61 19.96 -2.80 9.32
N GLY A 62 19.67 -4.09 9.19
CA GLY A 62 18.82 -4.84 10.14
C GLY A 62 17.30 -4.65 9.93
N HIS A 63 16.89 -3.93 8.87
CA HIS A 63 15.50 -3.66 8.57
C HIS A 63 15.10 -4.17 7.18
N ILE A 64 13.85 -4.63 7.04
CA ILE A 64 13.27 -4.95 5.74
C ILE A 64 12.89 -3.65 5.04
N HIS A 65 13.42 -3.45 3.84
CA HIS A 65 13.21 -2.25 3.03
C HIS A 65 12.53 -2.61 1.71
N GLY A 66 11.33 -2.08 1.47
CA GLY A 66 10.59 -2.29 0.23
C GLY A 66 11.26 -1.58 -0.95
N LEU A 67 11.28 -2.24 -2.09
CA LEU A 67 11.88 -1.73 -3.33
C LEU A 67 10.80 -1.39 -4.37
N THR A 68 11.20 -0.77 -5.47
CA THR A 68 10.32 -0.65 -6.65
C THR A 68 10.00 -2.04 -7.21
N ASN A 69 8.82 -2.20 -7.83
CA ASN A 69 8.42 -3.47 -8.42
C ASN A 69 7.70 -3.27 -9.76
N TRP A 70 7.25 -4.37 -10.36
CA TRP A 70 6.58 -4.43 -11.65
C TRP A 70 5.32 -3.53 -11.78
N ARG A 71 4.65 -3.18 -10.67
CA ARG A 71 3.47 -2.29 -10.66
C ARG A 71 3.81 -0.86 -11.08
N LEU A 72 5.11 -0.47 -11.04
CA LEU A 72 5.54 0.90 -11.34
C LEU A 72 5.15 1.35 -12.74
N SER A 73 5.38 0.51 -13.74
CA SER A 73 5.13 0.89 -15.14
C SER A 73 3.65 1.18 -15.40
N GLY A 74 2.75 0.38 -14.81
CA GLY A 74 1.30 0.58 -14.88
C GLY A 74 0.87 1.89 -14.21
N LEU A 75 1.38 2.16 -13.01
CA LEU A 75 1.11 3.40 -12.29
C LEU A 75 1.61 4.63 -13.06
N GLN A 76 2.83 4.60 -13.59
CA GLN A 76 3.37 5.70 -14.39
C GLN A 76 2.53 5.98 -15.65
N LYS A 77 2.00 4.93 -16.30
CA LYS A 77 1.05 5.09 -17.43
C LYS A 77 -0.26 5.72 -16.97
N ALA A 78 -0.80 5.30 -15.84
CA ALA A 78 -2.02 5.87 -15.27
C ALA A 78 -1.85 7.33 -14.89
N ILE A 79 -0.71 7.71 -14.29
CA ILE A 79 -0.37 9.12 -13.97
C ILE A 79 -0.34 9.97 -15.24
N ARG A 80 0.38 9.55 -16.28
CA ARG A 80 0.45 10.32 -17.55
C ARG A 80 -0.90 10.47 -18.23
N ALA A 81 -1.81 9.54 -17.99
CA ALA A 81 -3.18 9.56 -18.52
C ALA A 81 -4.18 10.31 -17.61
N GLY A 82 -3.74 10.89 -16.48
CA GLY A 82 -4.60 11.57 -15.52
C GLY A 82 -5.66 10.68 -14.87
N ARG A 83 -5.41 9.36 -14.75
CA ARG A 83 -6.39 8.37 -14.27
C ARG A 83 -6.17 7.91 -12.83
N VAL A 84 -5.18 8.46 -12.13
CA VAL A 84 -4.92 8.13 -10.73
C VAL A 84 -5.87 8.95 -9.85
N PRO A 85 -6.68 8.33 -8.99
CA PRO A 85 -7.60 9.04 -8.10
C PRO A 85 -6.87 9.94 -7.10
N SER A 86 -7.61 10.85 -6.47
CA SER A 86 -7.08 11.62 -5.34
C SER A 86 -6.77 10.71 -4.16
N PHE A 87 -5.91 11.14 -3.24
CA PHE A 87 -5.66 10.38 -2.03
C PHE A 87 -6.91 10.28 -1.14
N LYS A 88 -7.78 11.29 -1.17
CA LYS A 88 -9.07 11.24 -0.49
C LYS A 88 -9.96 10.13 -1.04
N GLU A 89 -10.04 10.00 -2.35
CA GLU A 89 -10.80 8.91 -2.99
C GLU A 89 -10.19 7.55 -2.66
N LEU A 90 -8.86 7.38 -2.84
CA LEU A 90 -8.17 6.12 -2.51
C LEU A 90 -8.44 5.67 -1.07
N THR A 91 -8.23 6.57 -0.10
CA THR A 91 -8.37 6.24 1.32
C THR A 91 -9.80 6.04 1.77
N SER A 92 -10.78 6.53 1.00
CA SER A 92 -12.22 6.38 1.28
C SER A 92 -12.87 5.22 0.55
N THR A 93 -12.11 4.42 -0.21
CA THR A 93 -12.66 3.23 -0.87
C THR A 93 -13.15 2.23 0.18
N SER A 94 -14.35 1.71 -0.03
CA SER A 94 -14.78 0.49 0.64
C SER A 94 -13.93 -0.70 0.18
N GLU A 95 -13.93 -1.78 0.95
CA GLU A 95 -13.26 -3.01 0.58
C GLU A 95 -13.69 -3.51 -0.81
N TYR A 96 -15.02 -3.54 -1.07
CA TYR A 96 -15.55 -3.91 -2.37
C TYR A 96 -15.02 -3.01 -3.50
N GLU A 97 -14.98 -1.70 -3.30
CA GLU A 97 -14.48 -0.76 -4.31
C GLU A 97 -13.00 -0.94 -4.55
N PHE A 98 -12.21 -1.14 -3.50
CA PHE A 98 -10.79 -1.36 -3.63
C PHE A 98 -10.46 -2.61 -4.46
N TYR A 99 -11.14 -3.74 -4.18
CA TYR A 99 -10.85 -5.02 -4.83
C TYR A 99 -11.55 -5.24 -6.17
N GLN A 100 -12.78 -4.75 -6.33
CA GLN A 100 -13.63 -5.15 -7.45
C GLN A 100 -13.83 -4.09 -8.52
N LYS A 101 -13.78 -2.80 -8.17
CA LYS A 101 -13.99 -1.72 -9.13
C LYS A 101 -12.72 -1.24 -9.82
N ASP A 102 -11.56 -1.53 -9.26
CA ASP A 102 -10.27 -1.10 -9.79
C ASP A 102 -9.62 -2.15 -10.69
N LYS A 103 -8.92 -1.67 -11.70
CA LYS A 103 -8.11 -2.49 -12.61
C LYS A 103 -6.62 -2.53 -12.21
N GLY A 104 -6.33 -2.45 -10.91
CA GLY A 104 -4.99 -2.53 -10.34
C GLY A 104 -4.32 -1.17 -10.07
N THR A 105 -4.98 -0.04 -10.32
CA THR A 105 -4.45 1.29 -10.06
C THR A 105 -4.42 1.59 -8.56
N ASN A 106 -5.46 1.18 -7.80
CA ASN A 106 -5.54 1.35 -6.35
C ASN A 106 -4.38 0.65 -5.63
N TYR A 107 -4.12 -0.62 -5.97
CA TYR A 107 -2.97 -1.37 -5.45
C TYR A 107 -1.65 -0.65 -5.73
N ALA A 108 -1.45 -0.20 -6.96
CA ALA A 108 -0.22 0.47 -7.34
C ALA A 108 -0.08 1.84 -6.65
N GLN A 109 -1.17 2.61 -6.55
CA GLN A 109 -1.17 3.90 -5.86
C GLN A 109 -0.90 3.73 -4.36
N ALA A 110 -1.61 2.82 -3.68
CA ALA A 110 -1.45 2.53 -2.27
C ALA A 110 -0.01 2.07 -1.96
N ARG A 111 0.50 1.11 -2.75
CA ARG A 111 1.88 0.63 -2.64
C ARG A 111 2.90 1.76 -2.76
N TYR A 112 2.78 2.60 -3.79
CA TYR A 112 3.77 3.67 -4.01
C TYR A 112 3.58 4.87 -3.09
N LEU A 113 2.42 5.01 -2.43
CA LEU A 113 2.25 5.90 -1.28
C LEU A 113 3.03 5.37 -0.07
N CYS A 114 2.90 4.09 0.27
CA CYS A 114 3.69 3.45 1.33
C CYS A 114 5.20 3.52 1.03
N TYR A 115 5.60 3.27 -0.22
CA TYR A 115 6.98 3.43 -0.67
C TYR A 115 7.49 4.87 -0.48
N TYR A 116 6.70 5.87 -0.85
CA TYR A 116 7.05 7.28 -0.63
C TYR A 116 7.24 7.60 0.85
N LEU A 117 6.32 7.14 1.70
CA LEU A 117 6.42 7.32 3.16
C LEU A 117 7.68 6.64 3.71
N GLN A 118 8.01 5.43 3.24
CA GLN A 118 9.25 4.74 3.60
C GLN A 118 10.49 5.55 3.21
N GLU A 119 10.58 6.02 1.97
CA GLU A 119 11.72 6.79 1.47
C GLU A 119 11.89 8.16 2.17
N LYS A 120 10.81 8.68 2.75
CA LYS A 120 10.82 9.89 3.58
C LYS A 120 11.05 9.61 5.08
N GLY A 121 11.19 8.35 5.49
CA GLY A 121 11.31 7.97 6.90
C GLY A 121 10.02 8.18 7.70
N LEU A 122 8.87 8.27 7.03
CA LEU A 122 7.58 8.58 7.64
C LEU A 122 6.67 7.38 7.82
N LEU A 123 6.99 6.21 7.21
CA LEU A 123 6.08 5.06 7.18
C LEU A 123 5.77 4.53 8.59
N VAL A 124 6.80 4.39 9.43
CA VAL A 124 6.64 3.90 10.82
C VAL A 124 5.81 4.89 11.64
N LYS A 125 6.09 6.18 11.51
CA LYS A 125 5.31 7.23 12.17
C LYS A 125 3.85 7.18 11.71
N PHE A 126 3.61 7.10 10.41
CA PHE A 126 2.27 7.02 9.85
C PHE A 126 1.51 5.79 10.39
N TYR A 127 2.15 4.62 10.43
CA TYR A 127 1.54 3.40 10.96
C TYR A 127 1.03 3.61 12.41
N TRP A 128 1.91 4.06 13.30
CA TRP A 128 1.54 4.23 14.71
C TRP A 128 0.50 5.33 14.93
N GLU A 129 0.63 6.46 14.26
CA GLU A 129 -0.35 7.54 14.32
C GLU A 129 -1.71 7.07 13.78
N PHE A 130 -1.72 6.23 12.74
CA PHE A 130 -2.96 5.71 12.19
C PHE A 130 -3.62 4.70 13.14
N VAL A 131 -2.86 3.77 13.73
CA VAL A 131 -3.37 2.84 14.75
C VAL A 131 -4.00 3.60 15.92
N ILE A 132 -3.31 4.62 16.43
CA ILE A 132 -3.79 5.41 17.57
C ILE A 132 -5.06 6.19 17.23
N ASN A 133 -5.12 6.80 16.06
CA ASN A 133 -6.21 7.70 15.66
C ASN A 133 -7.30 6.99 14.81
N GLN A 134 -7.26 5.68 14.66
CA GLN A 134 -8.14 4.94 13.76
C GLN A 134 -9.62 5.16 14.04
N LYS A 135 -10.03 5.24 15.32
CA LYS A 135 -11.43 5.47 15.70
C LYS A 135 -11.95 6.84 15.25
N ASP A 136 -11.12 7.88 15.34
CA ASP A 136 -11.49 9.24 14.96
C ASP A 136 -11.28 9.51 13.47
N HIS A 137 -10.31 8.81 12.86
CA HIS A 137 -9.90 8.97 11.46
C HIS A 137 -9.80 7.63 10.72
N PRO A 138 -10.91 6.88 10.57
CA PRO A 138 -10.90 5.48 10.12
C PRO A 138 -10.36 5.27 8.71
N THR A 139 -10.38 6.29 7.86
CA THR A 139 -9.81 6.22 6.50
C THR A 139 -8.30 6.43 6.46
N GLY A 140 -7.70 6.98 7.53
CA GLY A 140 -6.30 7.38 7.58
C GLY A 140 -5.95 8.64 6.78
N TYR A 141 -6.93 9.26 6.07
CA TYR A 141 -6.66 10.44 5.25
C TYR A 141 -6.14 11.63 6.05
N LYS A 142 -6.80 11.92 7.19
CA LYS A 142 -6.38 13.01 8.08
C LYS A 142 -5.01 12.73 8.69
N THR A 143 -4.78 11.50 9.15
CA THR A 143 -3.47 11.07 9.67
C THR A 143 -2.38 11.22 8.60
N LEU A 144 -2.69 10.89 7.34
CA LEU A 144 -1.75 11.06 6.24
C LEU A 144 -1.36 12.53 6.04
N MET A 145 -2.35 13.43 6.05
CA MET A 145 -2.12 14.88 5.96
C MET A 145 -1.20 15.38 7.08
N ASP A 146 -1.48 14.98 8.32
CA ASP A 146 -0.76 15.43 9.51
C ASP A 146 0.69 14.91 9.51
N VAL A 147 0.90 13.64 9.17
CA VAL A 147 2.24 13.02 9.10
C VAL A 147 3.08 13.62 7.98
N LEU A 148 2.46 13.93 6.83
CA LEU A 148 3.13 14.60 5.72
C LEU A 148 3.38 16.09 5.99
N GLY A 149 2.64 16.70 6.93
CA GLY A 149 2.64 18.15 7.14
C GLY A 149 2.01 18.94 5.99
N GLU A 150 1.13 18.30 5.20
CA GLU A 150 0.54 18.88 4.00
C GLU A 150 -0.92 19.30 4.26
N LYS A 151 -1.24 20.53 3.87
CA LYS A 151 -2.61 21.06 3.97
C LYS A 151 -3.36 20.96 2.65
N ASP A 152 -2.65 21.02 1.54
CA ASP A 152 -3.16 20.90 0.18
C ASP A 152 -2.75 19.55 -0.41
N MET A 153 -3.66 18.58 -0.33
CA MET A 153 -3.41 17.22 -0.79
C MET A 153 -3.44 17.10 -2.32
N ASP A 154 -4.02 18.05 -3.04
CA ASP A 154 -3.96 18.09 -4.50
C ASP A 154 -2.59 18.57 -4.97
N ALA A 155 -2.02 19.57 -4.31
CA ALA A 155 -0.64 19.97 -4.53
C ALA A 155 0.34 18.83 -4.14
N PHE A 156 0.09 18.14 -3.03
CA PHE A 156 0.88 16.97 -2.63
C PHE A 156 0.80 15.86 -3.68
N LYS A 157 -0.41 15.56 -4.21
CA LYS A 157 -0.58 14.53 -5.25
C LYS A 157 0.29 14.84 -6.46
N LYS A 158 0.34 16.08 -6.92
CA LYS A 158 1.21 16.49 -8.05
C LYS A 158 2.70 16.27 -7.74
N LYS A 159 3.15 16.61 -6.52
CA LYS A 159 4.53 16.33 -6.07
C LYS A 159 4.83 14.84 -6.05
N TRP A 160 3.92 14.04 -5.52
CA TRP A 160 4.05 12.59 -5.44
C TRP A 160 4.05 11.94 -6.84
N GLU A 161 3.17 12.37 -7.74
CA GLU A 161 3.15 11.90 -9.12
C GLU A 161 4.48 12.21 -9.84
N ALA A 162 4.99 13.43 -9.69
CA ALA A 162 6.30 13.81 -10.24
C ALA A 162 7.45 12.96 -9.65
N TYR A 163 7.37 12.60 -8.37
CA TYR A 163 8.31 11.69 -7.74
C TYR A 163 8.21 10.28 -8.34
N VAL A 164 7.00 9.71 -8.43
CA VAL A 164 6.77 8.36 -8.99
C VAL A 164 7.26 8.25 -10.44
N LEU A 165 7.05 9.30 -11.25
CA LEU A 165 7.50 9.33 -12.64
C LEU A 165 9.03 9.28 -12.80
N LYS A 166 9.79 9.65 -11.78
CA LYS A 166 11.27 9.56 -11.77
C LYS A 166 11.80 8.20 -11.33
N LEU A 167 10.99 7.38 -10.68
CA LEU A 167 11.39 6.05 -10.21
C LEU A 167 11.73 5.14 -11.39
N ARG A 168 12.55 4.12 -11.12
CA ARG A 168 12.90 3.05 -12.05
C ARG A 168 12.71 1.70 -11.37
N PHE A 169 12.19 0.76 -12.12
CA PHE A 169 12.21 -0.66 -11.76
C PHE A 169 13.19 -1.35 -12.71
N ARG A 170 14.18 -2.02 -12.15
CA ARG A 170 15.23 -2.74 -12.88
C ARG A 170 15.07 -4.23 -12.67
#